data_7b49cfbb72ce166bf10ec6754f2667b3
#
_entry.id   7b49cfbb72ce166bf10ec6754f2667b3
#
_cell.length_a   1.000
_cell.length_b   1.000
_cell.length_c   1.000
_cell.angle_alpha   90.00
_cell.angle_beta   90.00
_cell.angle_gamma   90.00
#
_symmetry.space_group_name_H-M   'P 1'
#
loop_
_entity.id
_entity.type
_entity.pdbx_description
1 polymer ?
#
loop_
_entity_poly.entity_id
_entity_poly.type
_entity_poly.pdbx_seq_one_letter_code
_entity_poly.pdbx_strand_id
1 'polypeptide(L)'
;MTSRLDKRRGHACAAIMMASILAAGGCATQAPTAKHSDWNPRPASAEEQQAIDAITRVGREIHRQDQFVWHAADAYGVARGDAPAPRDGGYVVTEHEGVVRVAFLAGTDDALRVLADVDMSHSSPTVALAPARAPDERERVQMRARATALAAAANVCGGPRNTVILPGADGTMDVYVLAASSDSNIVPVGGHARVAVSADGRTVLALEPYSKACLSFDTRQPGLRVLMTSIVLSDLPAPTHVYTSLTYPWELMLPSKTHLWKVADGRVTAIVNDAHDGTK
;
A
#
# COMPACT_ATOMS: atom_id res chain seq x y z
N MET A 1 -30.24 -45.26 7.42
CA MET A 1 -29.47 -46.48 7.75
C MET A 1 -28.34 -45.98 8.65
N THR A 2 -28.59 -45.94 9.94
CA THR A 2 -28.27 -46.93 11.02
C THR A 2 -26.78 -47.20 11.05
N SER A 3 -26.15 -46.70 12.07
CA SER A 3 -25.78 -47.22 13.41
C SER A 3 -24.27 -47.49 13.44
N ARG A 4 -23.48 -47.38 14.45
CA ARG A 4 -23.66 -47.49 15.90
C ARG A 4 -22.40 -46.98 16.61
N LEU A 5 -22.63 -46.44 17.79
CA LEU A 5 -21.72 -46.32 18.94
C LEU A 5 -20.88 -47.58 19.16
N ASP A 6 -19.66 -47.39 19.64
CA ASP A 6 -19.19 -48.28 20.70
C ASP A 6 -18.32 -47.54 21.75
N LYS A 7 -18.59 -47.94 22.97
CA LYS A 7 -18.20 -47.38 24.25
C LYS A 7 -17.36 -48.46 24.93
N ARG A 8 -16.26 -48.15 25.59
CA ARG A 8 -15.82 -48.80 26.85
C ARG A 8 -14.40 -48.43 27.24
N ARG A 9 -14.32 -47.97 28.44
CA ARG A 9 -13.75 -48.36 29.76
C ARG A 9 -12.26 -48.06 29.82
N GLY A 10 -11.76 -47.26 30.73
CA GLY A 10 -11.95 -47.17 32.17
C GLY A 10 -10.92 -48.02 32.93
N HIS A 11 -9.83 -47.39 33.44
CA HIS A 11 -9.12 -47.97 34.62
C HIS A 11 -8.51 -46.81 35.40
N ALA A 12 -8.93 -46.74 36.63
CA ALA A 12 -8.33 -45.93 37.72
C ALA A 12 -7.18 -46.75 38.35
N CYS A 13 -6.12 -46.07 38.73
CA CYS A 13 -5.18 -46.53 39.80
C CYS A 13 -4.57 -45.31 40.45
N ALA A 14 -4.99 -45.09 41.60
CA ALA A 14 -4.44 -45.03 42.92
C ALA A 14 -3.15 -44.21 43.17
N ALA A 15 -3.29 -43.37 44.13
CA ALA A 15 -2.34 -42.42 44.73
C ALA A 15 -1.09 -43.13 45.32
N ILE A 16 0.05 -42.41 45.22
CA ILE A 16 1.12 -42.49 46.21
C ILE A 16 1.61 -41.05 46.45
N MET A 17 1.38 -40.56 47.68
CA MET A 17 2.04 -39.38 48.23
C MET A 17 3.51 -39.71 48.46
N MET A 18 4.41 -38.86 47.98
CA MET A 18 5.72 -38.66 48.59
C MET A 18 6.04 -37.19 48.59
N ALA A 19 6.00 -36.58 49.77
CA ALA A 19 6.48 -35.24 50.03
C ALA A 19 8.01 -35.22 49.98
N SER A 20 8.57 -34.53 49.03
CA SER A 20 9.99 -34.19 49.02
C SER A 20 10.11 -32.65 48.98
N ILE A 21 10.42 -32.06 50.13
CA ILE A 21 10.81 -30.65 50.27
C ILE A 21 12.20 -30.52 49.64
N LEU A 22 12.28 -29.97 48.45
CA LEU A 22 13.53 -29.47 47.88
C LEU A 22 13.49 -27.94 47.91
N ALA A 23 14.34 -27.40 48.78
CA ALA A 23 14.66 -25.97 48.78
C ALA A 23 15.35 -25.63 47.46
N ALA A 24 14.60 -25.11 46.51
CA ALA A 24 15.16 -24.50 45.31
C ALA A 24 15.56 -23.07 45.61
N GLY A 25 16.85 -22.85 45.81
CA GLY A 25 17.45 -21.52 45.81
C GLY A 25 17.13 -20.84 44.47
N GLY A 26 16.27 -19.83 44.50
CA GLY A 26 15.94 -19.02 43.37
C GLY A 26 17.17 -18.21 42.91
N CYS A 27 17.86 -18.65 41.87
CA CYS A 27 18.64 -17.74 41.06
C CYS A 27 17.65 -16.82 40.35
N ALA A 28 17.44 -15.64 40.90
CA ALA A 28 16.82 -14.55 40.17
C ALA A 28 17.73 -14.22 38.98
N THR A 29 17.47 -14.82 37.81
CA THR A 29 18.01 -14.36 36.57
C THR A 29 17.44 -12.95 36.37
N GLN A 30 18.24 -11.93 36.66
CA GLN A 30 17.93 -10.56 36.24
C GLN A 30 17.73 -10.61 34.72
N ALA A 31 16.51 -10.32 34.28
CA ALA A 31 16.25 -10.06 32.86
C ALA A 31 17.26 -9.01 32.42
N PRO A 32 17.93 -9.20 31.25
CA PRO A 32 18.84 -8.21 30.75
C PRO A 32 18.04 -6.91 30.63
N THR A 33 18.46 -5.90 31.39
CA THR A 33 17.97 -4.53 31.21
C THR A 33 18.23 -4.17 29.75
N ALA A 34 17.16 -4.07 28.96
CA ALA A 34 17.26 -3.59 27.59
C ALA A 34 18.04 -2.26 27.68
N LYS A 35 19.24 -2.24 27.12
CA LYS A 35 19.96 -0.98 26.94
C LYS A 35 19.00 -0.08 26.18
N HIS A 36 18.57 1.03 26.78
CA HIS A 36 17.91 2.10 26.05
C HIS A 36 18.82 2.38 24.85
N SER A 37 18.30 2.18 23.65
CA SER A 37 19.04 2.54 22.46
C SER A 37 19.27 4.04 22.55
N ASP A 38 20.52 4.49 22.39
CA ASP A 38 20.88 5.92 22.29
C ASP A 38 20.33 6.56 21.00
N TRP A 39 19.27 5.96 20.44
CA TRP A 39 18.61 6.46 19.25
C TRP A 39 17.89 7.77 19.58
N ASN A 40 18.44 8.85 19.07
CA ASN A 40 17.93 10.21 19.23
C ASN A 40 17.59 10.78 17.85
N PRO A 41 16.30 10.86 17.50
CA PRO A 41 15.88 11.37 16.20
C PRO A 41 16.23 12.85 16.07
N ARG A 42 16.83 13.21 14.94
CA ARG A 42 17.22 14.58 14.63
C ARG A 42 16.18 15.29 13.74
N PRO A 43 16.18 16.64 13.70
CA PRO A 43 15.38 17.40 12.74
C PRO A 43 15.83 17.14 11.31
N ALA A 44 14.92 17.36 10.36
CA ALA A 44 15.24 17.30 8.95
C ALA A 44 16.18 18.47 8.55
N SER A 45 17.18 18.18 7.73
CA SER A 45 17.98 19.21 7.07
C SER A 45 17.18 19.93 5.97
N ALA A 46 17.69 21.05 5.44
CA ALA A 46 17.03 21.76 4.34
C ALA A 46 16.93 20.89 3.07
N GLU A 47 17.92 20.08 2.77
CA GLU A 47 17.92 19.15 1.64
C GLU A 47 16.87 18.05 1.84
N GLU A 48 16.81 17.45 3.02
CA GLU A 48 15.81 16.46 3.38
C GLU A 48 14.39 17.05 3.34
N GLN A 49 14.21 18.30 3.78
CA GLN A 49 12.91 18.98 3.68
C GLN A 49 12.50 19.17 2.20
N GLN A 50 13.41 19.53 1.32
CA GLN A 50 13.14 19.63 -0.11
C GLN A 50 12.73 18.26 -0.71
N ALA A 51 13.40 17.18 -0.30
CA ALA A 51 13.05 15.84 -0.71
C ALA A 51 11.66 15.42 -0.18
N ILE A 52 11.34 15.77 1.07
CA ILE A 52 10.02 15.53 1.68
C ILE A 52 8.92 16.29 0.93
N ASP A 53 9.17 17.52 0.50
CA ASP A 53 8.21 18.30 -0.26
C ASP A 53 7.92 17.64 -1.63
N ALA A 54 8.94 17.06 -2.28
CA ALA A 54 8.79 16.30 -3.50
C ALA A 54 7.99 14.99 -3.26
N ILE A 55 8.34 14.23 -2.23
CA ILE A 55 7.64 13.02 -1.79
C ILE A 55 6.16 13.32 -1.51
N THR A 56 5.90 14.43 -0.82
CA THR A 56 4.54 14.87 -0.47
C THR A 56 3.71 15.19 -1.72
N ARG A 57 4.28 15.91 -2.69
CA ARG A 57 3.59 16.19 -3.97
C ARG A 57 3.23 14.92 -4.71
N VAL A 58 4.18 14.00 -4.83
CA VAL A 58 3.97 12.71 -5.51
C VAL A 58 2.92 11.88 -4.79
N GLY A 59 2.98 11.76 -3.46
CA GLY A 59 2.01 10.98 -2.69
C GLY A 59 0.58 11.52 -2.80
N ARG A 60 0.43 12.85 -2.83
CA ARG A 60 -0.87 13.50 -3.08
C ARG A 60 -1.38 13.23 -4.49
N GLU A 61 -0.50 13.23 -5.48
CA GLU A 61 -0.89 12.94 -6.85
C GLU A 61 -1.30 11.47 -7.02
N ILE A 62 -0.59 10.53 -6.39
CA ILE A 62 -0.99 9.11 -6.33
C ILE A 62 -2.40 9.00 -5.75
N HIS A 63 -2.65 9.65 -4.61
CA HIS A 63 -3.97 9.64 -3.98
C HIS A 63 -5.04 10.24 -4.90
N ARG A 64 -4.78 11.39 -5.52
CA ARG A 64 -5.74 12.04 -6.42
C ARG A 64 -6.15 11.13 -7.58
N GLN A 65 -5.19 10.50 -8.23
CA GLN A 65 -5.48 9.59 -9.36
C GLN A 65 -6.18 8.31 -8.91
N ASP A 66 -5.77 7.73 -7.79
CA ASP A 66 -6.43 6.55 -7.23
C ASP A 66 -7.90 6.82 -6.88
N GLN A 67 -8.22 8.01 -6.34
CA GLN A 67 -9.60 8.42 -6.08
C GLN A 67 -10.44 8.52 -7.37
N PHE A 68 -9.88 9.07 -8.46
CA PHE A 68 -10.58 9.07 -9.76
C PHE A 68 -10.88 7.65 -10.23
N VAL A 69 -9.89 6.76 -10.13
CA VAL A 69 -10.07 5.36 -10.54
C VAL A 69 -11.10 4.65 -9.67
N TRP A 70 -11.09 4.89 -8.36
CA TRP A 70 -12.05 4.26 -7.46
C TRP A 70 -13.48 4.68 -7.80
N HIS A 71 -13.75 5.98 -7.87
CA HIS A 71 -15.09 6.47 -8.24
C HIS A 71 -15.52 6.05 -9.65
N ALA A 72 -14.58 6.03 -10.60
CA ALA A 72 -14.85 5.54 -11.94
C ALA A 72 -15.16 4.04 -11.96
N ALA A 73 -14.47 3.24 -11.15
CA ALA A 73 -14.70 1.81 -11.04
C ALA A 73 -16.07 1.48 -10.44
N ASP A 74 -16.51 2.25 -9.43
CA ASP A 74 -17.84 2.12 -8.85
C ASP A 74 -18.92 2.44 -9.91
N ALA A 75 -18.77 3.56 -10.63
CA ALA A 75 -19.70 3.95 -11.69
C ALA A 75 -19.74 2.92 -12.83
N TYR A 76 -18.58 2.44 -13.27
CA TYR A 76 -18.46 1.38 -14.27
C TYR A 76 -19.08 0.08 -13.78
N GLY A 77 -18.87 -0.30 -12.50
CA GLY A 77 -19.48 -1.47 -11.88
C GLY A 77 -21.00 -1.43 -11.95
N VAL A 78 -21.59 -0.30 -11.58
CA VAL A 78 -23.06 -0.07 -11.66
C VAL A 78 -23.54 -0.16 -13.12
N ALA A 79 -22.88 0.53 -14.04
CA ALA A 79 -23.28 0.54 -15.45
C ALA A 79 -23.15 -0.83 -16.14
N ARG A 80 -22.16 -1.62 -15.77
CA ARG A 80 -21.91 -2.96 -16.32
C ARG A 80 -22.92 -3.98 -15.80
N GLY A 81 -23.49 -3.78 -14.61
CA GLY A 81 -24.39 -4.74 -13.96
C GLY A 81 -23.68 -6.07 -13.62
N ASP A 82 -24.37 -7.18 -13.83
CA ASP A 82 -23.89 -8.54 -13.49
C ASP A 82 -22.84 -9.09 -14.46
N ALA A 83 -22.45 -8.37 -15.51
CA ALA A 83 -21.42 -8.82 -16.44
C ALA A 83 -20.07 -8.99 -15.70
N PRO A 84 -19.34 -10.12 -15.90
CA PRO A 84 -18.08 -10.35 -15.19
C PRO A 84 -17.02 -9.34 -15.60
N ALA A 85 -16.19 -8.92 -14.63
CA ALA A 85 -15.02 -8.11 -14.95
C ALA A 85 -13.99 -8.94 -15.74
N PRO A 86 -13.35 -8.38 -16.77
CA PRO A 86 -12.30 -9.09 -17.49
C PRO A 86 -11.09 -9.30 -16.58
N ARG A 87 -10.46 -10.48 -16.68
CA ARG A 87 -9.30 -10.84 -15.84
C ARG A 87 -8.02 -10.11 -16.25
N ASP A 88 -7.92 -9.73 -17.50
CA ASP A 88 -6.79 -9.00 -18.11
C ASP A 88 -7.05 -7.49 -18.23
N GLY A 89 -8.01 -7.01 -17.44
CA GLY A 89 -8.41 -5.60 -17.46
C GLY A 89 -7.42 -4.69 -16.75
N GLY A 90 -7.43 -3.44 -17.17
CA GLY A 90 -6.72 -2.34 -16.58
C GLY A 90 -7.44 -1.03 -16.81
N TYR A 91 -6.81 0.05 -16.42
CA TYR A 91 -7.34 1.40 -16.63
C TYR A 91 -6.23 2.37 -16.97
N VAL A 92 -6.63 3.45 -17.60
CA VAL A 92 -5.78 4.61 -17.93
C VAL A 92 -6.52 5.87 -17.50
N VAL A 93 -5.82 6.73 -16.76
CA VAL A 93 -6.33 8.06 -16.39
C VAL A 93 -5.74 9.08 -17.35
N THR A 94 -6.58 9.87 -18.00
CA THR A 94 -6.18 10.99 -18.85
C THR A 94 -6.78 12.26 -18.32
N GLU A 95 -5.99 13.34 -18.32
CA GLU A 95 -6.45 14.67 -18.00
C GLU A 95 -6.07 15.61 -19.14
N HIS A 96 -7.03 16.34 -19.66
CA HIS A 96 -6.84 17.31 -20.71
C HIS A 96 -7.77 18.50 -20.46
N GLU A 97 -7.21 19.71 -20.36
CA GLU A 97 -7.96 20.96 -20.14
C GLU A 97 -8.92 20.89 -18.93
N GLY A 98 -8.50 20.19 -17.86
CA GLY A 98 -9.31 20.03 -16.64
C GLY A 98 -10.39 18.94 -16.73
N VAL A 99 -10.55 18.28 -17.90
CA VAL A 99 -11.40 17.11 -18.07
C VAL A 99 -10.63 15.86 -17.72
N VAL A 100 -11.08 15.14 -16.68
CA VAL A 100 -10.52 13.85 -16.29
C VAL A 100 -11.38 12.72 -16.85
N ARG A 101 -10.74 11.82 -17.58
CA ARG A 101 -11.36 10.59 -18.09
C ARG A 101 -10.60 9.36 -17.60
N VAL A 102 -11.35 8.36 -17.15
CA VAL A 102 -10.81 7.02 -16.85
C VAL A 102 -11.32 6.06 -17.92
N ALA A 103 -10.39 5.52 -18.71
CA ALA A 103 -10.68 4.47 -19.67
C ALA A 103 -10.42 3.11 -19.03
N PHE A 104 -11.40 2.21 -19.03
CA PHE A 104 -11.23 0.80 -18.68
C PHE A 104 -10.94 0.01 -19.96
N LEU A 105 -9.87 -0.77 -19.93
CA LEU A 105 -9.39 -1.51 -21.11
C LEU A 105 -9.16 -2.98 -20.74
N ALA A 106 -9.20 -3.85 -21.76
CA ALA A 106 -8.82 -5.26 -21.62
C ALA A 106 -8.12 -5.75 -22.87
N GLY A 107 -7.31 -6.80 -22.70
CA GLY A 107 -6.45 -7.35 -23.73
C GLY A 107 -5.05 -6.71 -23.71
N THR A 108 -4.24 -7.12 -24.66
CA THR A 108 -2.85 -6.65 -24.82
C THR A 108 -2.59 -6.31 -26.29
N ASP A 109 -1.68 -5.39 -26.53
CA ASP A 109 -1.20 -5.00 -27.86
C ASP A 109 -2.34 -4.79 -28.88
N ASP A 110 -2.39 -5.58 -29.97
CA ASP A 110 -3.39 -5.45 -31.03
C ASP A 110 -4.80 -5.90 -30.61
N ALA A 111 -4.90 -6.74 -29.57
CA ALA A 111 -6.16 -7.17 -28.98
C ALA A 111 -6.70 -6.21 -27.91
N LEU A 112 -5.99 -5.12 -27.61
CA LEU A 112 -6.43 -4.13 -26.64
C LEU A 112 -7.69 -3.43 -27.12
N ARG A 113 -8.71 -3.38 -26.27
CA ARG A 113 -10.00 -2.74 -26.54
C ARG A 113 -10.46 -1.91 -25.35
N VAL A 114 -11.21 -0.87 -25.62
CA VAL A 114 -11.89 -0.07 -24.61
C VAL A 114 -13.17 -0.76 -24.17
N LEU A 115 -13.34 -0.94 -22.89
CA LEU A 115 -14.53 -1.52 -22.27
C LEU A 115 -15.52 -0.45 -21.84
N ALA A 116 -14.98 0.65 -21.29
CA ALA A 116 -15.77 1.81 -20.91
C ALA A 116 -14.88 3.06 -20.88
N ASP A 117 -15.49 4.19 -21.15
CA ASP A 117 -14.99 5.52 -20.83
C ASP A 117 -15.82 6.10 -19.71
N VAL A 118 -15.17 6.62 -18.67
CA VAL A 118 -15.81 7.31 -17.56
C VAL A 118 -15.32 8.74 -17.52
N ASP A 119 -16.23 9.68 -17.76
CA ASP A 119 -15.98 11.11 -17.63
C ASP A 119 -16.19 11.53 -16.17
N MET A 120 -15.13 12.07 -15.58
CA MET A 120 -15.08 12.52 -14.18
C MET A 120 -15.20 14.05 -14.05
N SER A 121 -15.54 14.77 -15.12
CA SER A 121 -15.60 16.25 -15.13
C SER A 121 -16.77 16.82 -14.32
N HIS A 122 -17.77 16.00 -14.03
CA HIS A 122 -18.97 16.39 -13.32
C HIS A 122 -19.02 15.77 -11.92
N SER A 123 -19.90 16.31 -11.06
CA SER A 123 -20.13 15.78 -9.71
C SER A 123 -20.61 14.31 -9.70
N SER A 124 -21.20 13.85 -10.81
CA SER A 124 -21.57 12.46 -11.02
C SER A 124 -20.85 11.94 -12.26
N PRO A 125 -20.07 10.86 -12.17
CA PRO A 125 -19.40 10.27 -13.31
C PRO A 125 -20.39 9.82 -14.40
N THR A 126 -20.02 10.06 -15.66
CA THR A 126 -20.81 9.58 -16.82
C THR A 126 -20.09 8.43 -17.50
N VAL A 127 -20.77 7.29 -17.66
CA VAL A 127 -20.19 6.05 -18.20
C VAL A 127 -20.69 5.79 -19.61
N ALA A 128 -19.76 5.65 -20.57
CA ALA A 128 -20.01 5.13 -21.89
C ALA A 128 -19.48 3.69 -21.97
N LEU A 129 -20.37 2.70 -22.00
CA LEU A 129 -19.99 1.29 -22.15
C LEU A 129 -19.68 0.97 -23.62
N ALA A 130 -18.64 0.16 -23.83
CA ALA A 130 -18.17 -0.31 -25.14
C ALA A 130 -18.19 0.79 -26.20
N PRO A 131 -17.53 1.93 -25.96
CA PRO A 131 -17.56 3.06 -26.89
C PRO A 131 -17.01 2.63 -28.25
N ALA A 132 -17.60 3.16 -29.34
CA ALA A 132 -17.19 2.84 -30.71
C ALA A 132 -15.87 3.53 -31.07
N ARG A 133 -14.82 3.29 -30.30
CA ARG A 133 -13.46 3.80 -30.53
C ARG A 133 -12.40 2.75 -30.22
N ALA A 134 -11.30 2.82 -30.94
CA ALA A 134 -10.10 2.07 -30.60
C ALA A 134 -9.34 2.77 -29.43
N PRO A 135 -8.51 2.02 -28.68
CA PRO A 135 -7.53 2.64 -27.78
C PRO A 135 -6.58 3.57 -28.54
N ASP A 136 -6.32 4.74 -28.00
CA ASP A 136 -5.30 5.63 -28.55
C ASP A 136 -3.87 5.17 -28.20
N GLU A 137 -2.84 5.83 -28.76
CA GLU A 137 -1.45 5.40 -28.54
C GLU A 137 -1.02 5.65 -27.09
N ARG A 138 -1.49 6.69 -26.44
CA ARG A 138 -1.21 6.94 -25.01
C ARG A 138 -1.78 5.83 -24.12
N GLU A 139 -3.01 5.40 -24.39
CA GLU A 139 -3.63 4.29 -23.67
C GLU A 139 -2.87 2.97 -23.90
N ARG A 140 -2.42 2.70 -25.12
CA ARG A 140 -1.59 1.53 -25.45
C ARG A 140 -0.27 1.55 -24.70
N VAL A 141 0.43 2.69 -24.70
CA VAL A 141 1.71 2.86 -24.00
C VAL A 141 1.52 2.69 -22.50
N GLN A 142 0.53 3.30 -21.90
CA GLN A 142 0.29 3.20 -20.46
C GLN A 142 -0.12 1.78 -20.03
N MET A 143 -0.92 1.07 -20.84
CA MET A 143 -1.24 -0.34 -20.55
C MET A 143 -0.01 -1.24 -20.66
N ARG A 144 0.91 -1.00 -21.60
CA ARG A 144 2.21 -1.69 -21.66
C ARG A 144 3.06 -1.38 -20.44
N ALA A 145 3.19 -0.09 -20.06
CA ALA A 145 3.96 0.31 -18.88
C ALA A 145 3.42 -0.32 -17.59
N ARG A 146 2.09 -0.38 -17.45
CA ARG A 146 1.42 -1.09 -16.36
C ARG A 146 1.83 -2.57 -16.33
N ALA A 147 1.74 -3.27 -17.45
CA ALA A 147 2.10 -4.69 -17.54
C ALA A 147 3.58 -4.93 -17.21
N THR A 148 4.46 -4.10 -17.78
CA THR A 148 5.92 -4.12 -17.53
C THR A 148 6.23 -3.92 -16.05
N ALA A 149 5.61 -2.93 -15.41
CA ALA A 149 5.83 -2.65 -13.99
C ALA A 149 5.29 -3.75 -13.07
N LEU A 150 4.09 -4.28 -13.36
CA LEU A 150 3.51 -5.38 -12.59
C LEU A 150 4.32 -6.68 -12.71
N ALA A 151 4.98 -6.92 -13.84
CA ALA A 151 5.87 -8.05 -14.02
C ALA A 151 7.20 -7.88 -13.26
N ALA A 152 7.72 -6.66 -13.20
CA ALA A 152 9.00 -6.36 -12.54
C ALA A 152 8.90 -6.28 -11.01
N ALA A 153 7.83 -5.69 -10.50
CA ALA A 153 7.65 -5.51 -9.05
C ALA A 153 7.25 -6.82 -8.38
N ALA A 154 7.98 -7.22 -7.34
CA ALA A 154 7.64 -8.40 -6.55
C ALA A 154 6.27 -8.24 -5.87
N ASN A 155 5.41 -9.25 -5.98
CA ASN A 155 4.13 -9.27 -5.28
C ASN A 155 4.28 -9.87 -3.88
N VAL A 156 4.93 -9.16 -2.99
CA VAL A 156 5.23 -9.67 -1.63
C VAL A 156 4.00 -9.84 -0.75
N CYS A 157 2.86 -9.21 -1.10
CA CYS A 157 1.60 -9.38 -0.40
C CYS A 157 0.73 -10.52 -0.97
N GLY A 158 1.06 -11.05 -2.17
CA GLY A 158 0.31 -12.14 -2.81
C GLY A 158 -1.12 -11.77 -3.25
N GLY A 159 -1.57 -10.56 -2.94
CA GLY A 159 -2.91 -10.05 -3.25
C GLY A 159 -3.01 -9.31 -4.59
N PRO A 160 -4.15 -8.66 -4.85
CA PRO A 160 -4.31 -7.78 -6.00
C PRO A 160 -3.35 -6.58 -5.91
N ARG A 161 -3.11 -5.95 -7.06
CA ARG A 161 -2.27 -4.76 -7.15
C ARG A 161 -2.91 -3.74 -8.06
N ASN A 162 -2.96 -2.49 -7.60
CA ASN A 162 -3.32 -1.32 -8.41
C ASN A 162 -2.06 -0.65 -8.95
N THR A 163 -2.22 0.23 -9.93
CA THR A 163 -1.10 1.03 -10.43
C THR A 163 -1.55 2.48 -10.64
N VAL A 164 -0.67 3.40 -10.30
CA VAL A 164 -0.81 4.81 -10.71
C VAL A 164 0.38 5.15 -11.59
N ILE A 165 0.15 5.79 -12.73
CA ILE A 165 1.18 6.14 -13.69
C ILE A 165 1.32 7.65 -13.73
N LEU A 166 2.49 8.14 -13.31
CA LEU A 166 2.83 9.56 -13.36
C LEU A 166 3.87 9.82 -14.45
N PRO A 167 3.88 11.02 -15.04
CA PRO A 167 4.97 11.42 -15.92
C PRO A 167 6.31 11.38 -15.19
N GLY A 168 7.29 10.73 -15.78
CA GLY A 168 8.69 10.77 -15.37
C GLY A 168 9.47 11.84 -16.13
N ALA A 169 10.80 11.88 -15.92
CA ALA A 169 11.68 12.73 -16.70
C ALA A 169 11.77 12.24 -18.15
N ASP A 170 12.01 13.16 -19.08
CA ASP A 170 12.31 12.85 -20.49
C ASP A 170 11.30 11.92 -21.18
N GLY A 171 10.01 12.07 -20.86
CA GLY A 171 8.93 11.27 -21.43
C GLY A 171 8.82 9.85 -20.87
N THR A 172 9.63 9.48 -19.88
CA THR A 172 9.49 8.22 -19.16
C THR A 172 8.23 8.21 -18.29
N MET A 173 7.93 7.07 -17.70
CA MET A 173 6.78 6.92 -16.80
C MET A 173 7.22 6.35 -15.46
N ASP A 174 6.74 6.95 -14.37
CA ASP A 174 6.83 6.42 -13.04
C ASP A 174 5.56 5.65 -12.70
N VAL A 175 5.66 4.33 -12.69
CA VAL A 175 4.53 3.44 -12.35
C VAL A 175 4.63 3.07 -10.88
N TYR A 176 3.68 3.55 -10.09
CA TYR A 176 3.54 3.17 -8.69
C TYR A 176 2.68 1.92 -8.60
N VAL A 177 3.29 0.81 -8.22
CA VAL A 177 2.60 -0.45 -7.98
C VAL A 177 2.16 -0.48 -6.52
N LEU A 178 0.86 -0.47 -6.31
CA LEU A 178 0.23 -0.40 -4.99
C LEU A 178 -0.31 -1.77 -4.62
N ALA A 179 0.16 -2.34 -3.52
CA ALA A 179 -0.47 -3.53 -2.95
C ALA A 179 -1.90 -3.19 -2.52
N ALA A 180 -2.83 -4.08 -2.80
CA ALA A 180 -4.23 -3.95 -2.44
C ALA A 180 -4.71 -5.24 -1.74
N SER A 181 -5.88 -5.18 -1.11
CA SER A 181 -6.54 -6.32 -0.50
C SER A 181 -7.88 -6.58 -1.16
N SER A 182 -8.29 -7.83 -1.24
CA SER A 182 -9.66 -8.22 -1.59
C SER A 182 -10.64 -8.09 -0.41
N ASP A 183 -10.13 -7.99 0.83
CA ASP A 183 -10.90 -7.66 2.03
C ASP A 183 -10.76 -6.16 2.30
N SER A 184 -11.86 -5.41 2.21
CA SER A 184 -11.89 -3.96 2.44
C SER A 184 -11.46 -3.53 3.84
N ASN A 185 -11.44 -4.47 4.80
CA ASN A 185 -10.97 -4.21 6.15
C ASN A 185 -9.46 -4.46 6.34
N ILE A 186 -8.78 -4.98 5.34
CA ILE A 186 -7.34 -5.22 5.39
C ILE A 186 -6.63 -4.21 4.50
N VAL A 187 -5.80 -3.38 5.09
CA VAL A 187 -5.06 -2.33 4.39
C VAL A 187 -3.58 -2.67 4.34
N PRO A 188 -3.03 -2.95 3.15
CA PRO A 188 -1.59 -3.07 2.98
C PRO A 188 -0.92 -1.70 3.12
N VAL A 189 0.08 -1.62 3.99
CA VAL A 189 0.95 -0.43 4.18
C VAL A 189 2.35 -0.68 3.61
N GLY A 190 2.68 -1.96 3.40
CA GLY A 190 3.89 -2.42 2.70
C GLY A 190 3.57 -3.11 1.38
N GLY A 191 4.63 -3.52 0.67
CA GLY A 191 4.50 -4.21 -0.62
C GLY A 191 4.33 -3.27 -1.82
N HIS A 192 4.47 -1.97 -1.62
CA HIS A 192 4.44 -0.98 -2.69
C HIS A 192 5.82 -0.81 -3.33
N ALA A 193 5.84 -0.38 -4.60
CA ALA A 193 7.06 -0.08 -5.33
C ALA A 193 6.83 1.03 -6.36
N ARG A 194 7.91 1.72 -6.73
CA ARG A 194 7.99 2.55 -7.94
C ARG A 194 8.80 1.81 -8.99
N VAL A 195 8.31 1.81 -10.21
CA VAL A 195 9.00 1.28 -11.39
C VAL A 195 9.10 2.40 -12.43
N ALA A 196 10.30 2.86 -12.71
CA ALA A 196 10.53 3.77 -13.83
C ALA A 196 10.54 2.95 -15.12
N VAL A 197 9.72 3.35 -16.09
CA VAL A 197 9.53 2.65 -17.36
C VAL A 197 9.81 3.59 -18.53
N SER A 198 10.38 3.07 -19.60
CA SER A 198 10.68 3.82 -20.82
C SER A 198 9.42 4.44 -21.44
N ALA A 199 9.63 5.47 -22.27
CA ALA A 199 8.56 6.21 -22.96
C ALA A 199 7.63 5.32 -23.81
N ASP A 200 8.12 4.19 -24.32
CA ASP A 200 7.31 3.22 -25.09
C ASP A 200 6.60 2.18 -24.22
N GLY A 201 6.81 2.23 -22.90
CA GLY A 201 6.19 1.33 -21.92
C GLY A 201 6.79 -0.07 -21.81
N ARG A 202 7.93 -0.35 -22.48
CA ARG A 202 8.44 -1.73 -22.63
C ARG A 202 9.61 -2.07 -21.72
N THR A 203 10.41 -1.09 -21.31
CA THR A 203 11.68 -1.33 -20.62
C THR A 203 11.63 -0.79 -19.19
N VAL A 204 12.01 -1.61 -18.23
CA VAL A 204 12.25 -1.16 -16.85
C VAL A 204 13.58 -0.42 -16.79
N LEU A 205 13.56 0.83 -16.38
CA LEU A 205 14.73 1.68 -16.21
C LEU A 205 15.25 1.66 -14.78
N ALA A 206 14.34 1.61 -13.80
CA ALA A 206 14.64 1.49 -12.39
C ALA A 206 13.50 0.81 -11.64
N LEU A 207 13.84 0.10 -10.56
CA LEU A 207 12.88 -0.50 -9.63
C LEU A 207 13.25 -0.10 -8.21
N GLU A 208 12.32 0.52 -7.51
CA GLU A 208 12.47 0.99 -6.14
C GLU A 208 11.35 0.40 -5.27
N PRO A 209 11.61 -0.71 -4.56
CA PRO A 209 10.67 -1.22 -3.57
C PRO A 209 10.68 -0.33 -2.33
N TYR A 210 9.51 -0.10 -1.72
CA TYR A 210 9.39 0.73 -0.52
C TYR A 210 9.35 -0.10 0.77
N SER A 211 9.21 -1.42 0.66
CA SER A 211 9.32 -2.34 1.80
C SER A 211 9.89 -3.69 1.37
N LYS A 212 10.49 -4.41 2.33
CA LYS A 212 11.03 -5.78 2.10
C LYS A 212 9.97 -6.85 2.25
N ALA A 213 8.85 -6.55 2.91
CA ALA A 213 7.81 -7.50 3.24
C ALA A 213 6.43 -6.87 3.14
N CYS A 214 5.40 -7.71 3.07
CA CYS A 214 4.03 -7.26 3.22
C CYS A 214 3.78 -6.89 4.69
N LEU A 215 3.22 -5.71 4.90
CA LEU A 215 2.68 -5.27 6.16
C LEU A 215 1.24 -4.83 5.93
N SER A 216 0.30 -5.42 6.66
CA SER A 216 -1.12 -5.12 6.53
C SER A 216 -1.75 -4.93 7.90
N PHE A 217 -2.76 -4.06 7.98
CA PHE A 217 -3.49 -3.78 9.20
C PHE A 217 -4.98 -4.06 9.00
N ASP A 218 -5.63 -4.53 10.07
CA ASP A 218 -7.07 -4.74 10.13
C ASP A 218 -7.73 -3.46 10.67
N THR A 219 -8.57 -2.83 9.85
CA THR A 219 -9.28 -1.58 10.20
C THR A 219 -10.36 -1.77 11.25
N ARG A 220 -10.79 -3.03 11.48
CA ARG A 220 -11.80 -3.35 12.51
C ARG A 220 -11.30 -3.22 13.93
N GLN A 221 -10.00 -3.01 14.13
CA GLN A 221 -9.44 -2.79 15.47
C GLN A 221 -9.96 -1.48 16.05
N PRO A 222 -10.75 -1.51 17.14
CA PRO A 222 -11.31 -0.30 17.70
C PRO A 222 -10.20 0.59 18.28
N GLY A 223 -10.31 1.89 18.04
CA GLY A 223 -9.36 2.88 18.57
C GLY A 223 -8.02 2.96 17.83
N LEU A 224 -7.83 2.21 16.74
CA LEU A 224 -6.63 2.33 15.93
C LEU A 224 -6.56 3.74 15.31
N ARG A 225 -5.53 4.52 15.69
CA ARG A 225 -5.29 5.88 15.20
C ARG A 225 -3.88 6.07 14.71
N VAL A 226 -2.94 5.33 15.26
CA VAL A 226 -1.51 5.45 14.96
C VAL A 226 -0.96 4.09 14.55
N LEU A 227 -0.30 4.05 13.42
CA LEU A 227 0.46 2.89 12.95
C LEU A 227 1.94 3.19 13.05
N MET A 228 2.70 2.28 13.64
CA MET A 228 4.16 2.39 13.69
C MET A 228 4.78 1.30 12.82
N THR A 229 5.64 1.70 11.89
CA THR A 229 6.41 0.79 11.04
C THR A 229 7.76 1.40 10.68
N SER A 230 8.83 0.60 10.75
CA SER A 230 10.18 1.09 10.45
C SER A 230 10.43 1.21 8.95
N ILE A 231 11.08 2.31 8.55
CA ILE A 231 11.64 2.46 7.22
C ILE A 231 13.04 1.84 7.21
N VAL A 232 13.22 0.78 6.42
CA VAL A 232 14.48 0.00 6.42
C VAL A 232 15.26 0.11 5.11
N LEU A 233 14.68 0.65 4.05
CA LEU A 233 15.29 0.80 2.73
C LEU A 233 15.77 2.23 2.45
N SER A 234 15.30 3.19 3.23
CA SER A 234 15.60 4.63 3.10
C SER A 234 15.60 5.27 4.48
N ASP A 235 16.14 6.48 4.60
CA ASP A 235 15.94 7.32 5.79
C ASP A 235 14.75 8.28 5.65
N LEU A 236 14.16 8.39 4.45
CA LEU A 236 12.99 9.23 4.17
C LEU A 236 11.73 8.38 3.95
N PRO A 237 10.54 8.89 4.28
CA PRO A 237 9.28 8.26 3.91
C PRO A 237 9.15 8.10 2.40
N ALA A 238 8.38 7.10 1.97
CA ALA A 238 8.02 6.94 0.58
C ALA A 238 6.73 7.74 0.24
N PRO A 239 6.50 8.10 -1.04
CA PRO A 239 5.25 8.72 -1.48
C PRO A 239 4.00 7.92 -1.09
N THR A 240 4.11 6.60 -1.02
CA THR A 240 3.00 5.71 -0.63
C THR A 240 2.61 5.84 0.84
N HIS A 241 3.49 6.30 1.74
CA HIS A 241 3.10 6.63 3.11
C HIS A 241 2.19 7.87 3.15
N VAL A 242 2.48 8.88 2.31
CA VAL A 242 1.62 10.06 2.15
C VAL A 242 0.27 9.67 1.57
N TYR A 243 0.27 8.84 0.51
CA TYR A 243 -0.94 8.24 -0.07
C TYR A 243 -1.78 7.53 0.99
N THR A 244 -1.18 6.64 1.80
CA THR A 244 -1.87 5.90 2.86
C THR A 244 -2.51 6.84 3.89
N SER A 245 -1.80 7.90 4.32
CA SER A 245 -2.33 8.86 5.30
C SER A 245 -3.46 9.75 4.78
N LEU A 246 -3.62 9.86 3.45
CA LEU A 246 -4.74 10.55 2.81
C LEU A 246 -5.94 9.62 2.58
N THR A 247 -5.66 8.33 2.35
CA THR A 247 -6.68 7.32 2.07
C THR A 247 -7.36 6.81 3.35
N TYR A 248 -6.60 6.74 4.45
CA TYR A 248 -7.07 6.22 5.73
C TYR A 248 -6.85 7.22 6.86
N PRO A 249 -7.73 7.28 7.88
CA PRO A 249 -7.64 8.27 8.96
C PRO A 249 -6.59 7.88 10.01
N TRP A 250 -5.38 7.54 9.58
CA TRP A 250 -4.30 7.09 10.45
C TRP A 250 -3.11 8.03 10.38
N GLU A 251 -2.47 8.18 11.53
CA GLU A 251 -1.14 8.73 11.63
C GLU A 251 -0.11 7.60 11.48
N LEU A 252 0.87 7.78 10.61
CA LEU A 252 1.98 6.85 10.47
C LEU A 252 3.18 7.40 11.24
N MET A 253 3.71 6.60 12.16
CA MET A 253 4.97 6.86 12.84
C MET A 253 6.04 5.95 12.23
N LEU A 254 7.02 6.55 11.57
CA LEU A 254 7.99 5.88 10.72
C LEU A 254 9.41 6.11 11.26
N PRO A 255 9.88 5.31 12.21
CA PRO A 255 11.27 5.36 12.62
C PRO A 255 12.20 4.89 11.48
N SER A 256 13.26 5.67 11.24
CA SER A 256 14.37 5.35 10.37
C SER A 256 15.66 5.25 11.19
N LYS A 257 16.83 5.21 10.54
CA LYS A 257 18.11 5.21 11.26
C LYS A 257 18.35 6.50 12.04
N THR A 258 17.94 7.63 11.48
CA THR A 258 18.27 8.96 11.98
C THR A 258 17.08 9.83 12.33
N HIS A 259 15.86 9.44 11.94
CA HIS A 259 14.66 10.24 12.13
C HIS A 259 13.50 9.42 12.69
N LEU A 260 12.59 10.12 13.36
CA LEU A 260 11.23 9.68 13.56
C LEU A 260 10.31 10.57 12.70
N TRP A 261 9.71 10.00 11.68
CA TRP A 261 8.78 10.71 10.84
C TRP A 261 7.35 10.47 11.29
N LYS A 262 6.56 11.53 11.33
CA LYS A 262 5.10 11.48 11.41
C LYS A 262 4.55 11.81 10.03
N VAL A 263 3.66 10.93 9.53
CA VAL A 263 2.90 11.20 8.30
C VAL A 263 1.43 11.17 8.64
N ALA A 264 0.76 12.29 8.47
CA ALA A 264 -0.66 12.47 8.78
C ALA A 264 -1.29 13.49 7.84
N ASP A 265 -2.50 13.25 7.38
CA ASP A 265 -3.26 14.14 6.50
C ASP A 265 -2.44 14.63 5.29
N GLY A 266 -1.65 13.72 4.72
CA GLY A 266 -0.81 14.00 3.57
C GLY A 266 0.37 14.95 3.86
N ARG A 267 0.81 15.06 5.12
CA ARG A 267 1.98 15.85 5.55
C ARG A 267 3.02 14.96 6.21
N VAL A 268 4.28 15.26 5.97
CA VAL A 268 5.42 14.61 6.60
C VAL A 268 6.09 15.60 7.54
N THR A 269 6.36 15.18 8.78
CA THR A 269 7.02 16.00 9.80
C THR A 269 8.06 15.16 10.53
N ALA A 270 9.26 15.70 10.75
CA ALA A 270 10.23 15.09 11.64
C ALA A 270 9.82 15.36 13.09
N ILE A 271 9.76 14.31 13.90
CA ILE A 271 9.56 14.41 15.36
C ILE A 271 10.95 14.41 15.99
N VAL A 272 11.21 15.42 16.80
CA VAL A 272 12.43 15.52 17.63
C VAL A 272 12.03 15.35 19.08
N ASN A 273 12.87 14.73 19.88
CA ASN A 273 12.73 14.81 21.30
C ASN A 273 13.14 16.24 21.70
N ASP A 274 12.19 17.06 22.09
CA ASP A 274 12.51 18.25 22.86
C ASP A 274 13.21 17.74 24.13
N ALA A 275 14.54 17.82 24.17
CA ALA A 275 15.26 17.63 25.39
C ALA A 275 14.61 18.59 26.38
N HIS A 276 14.00 18.05 27.42
CA HIS A 276 13.52 18.85 28.55
C HIS A 276 14.71 19.72 28.97
N ASP A 277 14.68 20.97 28.54
CA ASP A 277 15.60 21.98 29.07
C ASP A 277 15.26 22.12 30.55
N GLY A 278 15.96 21.27 31.31
CA GLY A 278 15.82 21.20 32.77
C GLY A 278 16.48 22.41 33.43
N THR A 279 16.05 23.61 33.05
CA THR A 279 16.28 24.79 33.86
C THR A 279 15.36 24.74 35.08
N LYS A 280 15.89 24.12 36.16
CA LYS A 280 15.43 24.37 37.52
C LYS A 280 16.03 25.66 38.02
#